data_615bfd9ea79fd743a67670c844caa444
#
_entry.id   615bfd9ea79fd743a67670c844caa444
#
_cell.length_a   1.000
_cell.length_b   1.000
_cell.length_c   1.000
_cell.angle_alpha   90.00
_cell.angle_beta   90.00
_cell.angle_gamma   90.00
#
_symmetry.space_group_name_H-M   'P 1'
#
loop_
_entity.id
_entity.type
_entity.pdbx_description
1 polymer ?
#
loop_
_entity_poly.entity_id
_entity_poly.type
_entity_poly.pdbx_seq_one_letter_code
_entity_poly.pdbx_strand_id
1 'polypeptide(L)'
;MFELLFYLVPTLMIAGMGYAAYRLVLRARRISRVWEHGLTAEARCLRTYTTTSGGGGNTSVHTTLHHVYEYATREGRTIRFEEEGGSGTVLEGDFVTVRYLPDHPHLATALPPSRGKLVFESGCLLAFLGVIIVFCLVFMAVAHMMFAEA
;
A
#
# COMPACT_ATOMS: atom_id res chain seq x y z
N MET A 1 13.37 2.00 37.24
CA MET A 1 13.43 1.04 36.14
C MET A 1 12.08 0.78 35.51
N PHE A 2 11.04 0.58 36.25
CA PHE A 2 9.67 0.38 35.71
C PHE A 2 9.12 1.61 34.98
N GLU A 3 9.43 2.81 35.42
CA GLU A 3 9.01 4.05 34.77
C GLU A 3 9.53 4.17 33.33
N LEU A 4 10.79 3.82 33.10
CA LEU A 4 11.39 3.82 31.76
C LEU A 4 10.66 2.87 30.79
N LEU A 5 10.23 1.73 31.28
CA LEU A 5 9.52 0.73 30.49
C LEU A 5 8.10 1.22 30.10
N PHE A 6 7.44 1.96 30.98
CA PHE A 6 6.13 2.57 30.74
C PHE A 6 6.15 3.63 29.64
N TYR A 7 7.26 4.34 29.46
CA TYR A 7 7.41 5.32 28.38
C TYR A 7 7.98 4.70 27.11
N LEU A 8 8.83 3.70 27.22
CA LEU A 8 9.51 3.07 26.09
C LEU A 8 8.53 2.32 25.18
N VAL A 9 7.59 1.57 25.75
CA VAL A 9 6.63 0.78 24.97
C VAL A 9 5.70 1.66 24.14
N PRO A 10 4.98 2.68 24.70
CA PRO A 10 4.15 3.57 23.90
C PRO A 10 4.94 4.35 22.86
N THR A 11 6.16 4.77 23.17
CA THR A 11 7.02 5.51 22.23
C THR A 11 7.40 4.64 21.03
N LEU A 12 7.78 3.40 21.25
CA LEU A 12 8.06 2.45 20.15
C LEU A 12 6.81 2.15 19.31
N MET A 13 5.66 2.01 19.94
CA MET A 13 4.39 1.83 19.23
C MET A 13 4.06 3.03 18.34
N ILE A 14 4.18 4.26 18.87
CA ILE A 14 3.95 5.48 18.09
C ILE A 14 4.94 5.59 16.94
N ALA A 15 6.22 5.32 17.15
CA ALA A 15 7.24 5.33 16.10
C ALA A 15 6.95 4.30 15.00
N GLY A 16 6.58 3.08 15.37
CA GLY A 16 6.22 2.01 14.42
C GLY A 16 4.99 2.35 13.60
N MET A 17 3.94 2.87 14.25
CA MET A 17 2.71 3.29 13.58
C MET A 17 2.94 4.51 12.68
N GLY A 18 3.73 5.48 13.12
CA GLY A 18 4.12 6.64 12.31
C GLY A 18 4.87 6.23 11.06
N TYR A 19 5.80 5.28 11.17
CA TYR A 19 6.51 4.72 10.04
C TYR A 19 5.58 3.99 9.07
N ALA A 20 4.66 3.18 9.57
CA ALA A 20 3.67 2.49 8.75
C ALA A 20 2.76 3.47 7.99
N ALA A 21 2.25 4.50 8.67
CA ALA A 21 1.46 5.57 8.07
C ALA A 21 2.24 6.32 6.98
N TYR A 22 3.50 6.65 7.23
CA TYR A 22 4.38 7.28 6.25
C TYR A 22 4.54 6.43 4.97
N ARG A 23 4.77 5.12 5.12
CA ARG A 23 4.88 4.18 3.99
C ARG A 23 3.59 4.11 3.17
N LEU A 24 2.43 4.09 3.84
CA LEU A 24 1.11 4.10 3.18
C LEU A 24 0.87 5.37 2.38
N VAL A 25 1.16 6.53 2.97
CA VAL A 25 1.02 7.83 2.29
C VAL A 25 1.93 7.91 1.07
N LEU A 26 3.18 7.45 1.19
CA LEU A 26 4.10 7.42 0.04
C LEU A 26 3.60 6.52 -1.08
N ARG A 27 3.04 5.35 -0.74
CA ARG A 27 2.45 4.43 -1.72
C ARG A 27 1.25 5.07 -2.44
N ALA A 28 0.34 5.68 -1.69
CA ALA A 28 -0.83 6.35 -2.25
C ALA A 28 -0.43 7.53 -3.18
N ARG A 29 0.53 8.34 -2.77
CA ARG A 29 1.05 9.46 -3.59
C ARG A 29 1.72 8.98 -4.88
N ARG A 30 2.42 7.84 -4.88
CA ARG A 30 3.00 7.26 -6.11
C ARG A 30 1.93 6.89 -7.11
N ILE A 31 0.89 6.20 -6.69
CA ILE A 31 -0.22 5.79 -7.57
C ILE A 31 -0.92 7.02 -8.15
N SER A 32 -1.28 8.01 -7.33
CA SER A 32 -1.88 9.27 -7.80
C SER A 32 -1.01 9.97 -8.85
N ARG A 33 0.29 10.04 -8.63
CA ARG A 33 1.21 10.72 -9.54
C ARG A 33 1.29 10.04 -10.92
N VAL A 34 1.31 8.72 -10.95
CA VAL A 34 1.27 7.95 -12.22
C VAL A 34 0.00 8.24 -13.00
N TRP A 35 -1.12 8.42 -12.31
CA TRP A 35 -2.40 8.69 -12.96
C TRP A 35 -2.59 10.15 -13.41
N GLU A 36 -2.03 11.09 -12.69
CA GLU A 36 -2.13 12.53 -13.02
C GLU A 36 -1.16 12.95 -14.13
N HIS A 37 0.05 12.41 -14.13
CA HIS A 37 1.15 12.84 -15.00
C HIS A 37 1.71 11.72 -15.89
N GLY A 38 1.18 10.50 -15.78
CA GLY A 38 1.65 9.35 -16.54
C GLY A 38 1.29 9.38 -18.01
N LEU A 39 2.18 8.87 -18.84
CA LEU A 39 1.92 8.58 -20.24
C LEU A 39 1.15 7.27 -20.36
N THR A 40 0.31 7.19 -21.39
CA THR A 40 -0.41 5.96 -21.74
C THR A 40 0.38 5.13 -22.74
N ALA A 41 0.37 3.82 -22.56
CA ALA A 41 0.88 2.85 -23.53
C ALA A 41 -0.05 1.64 -23.59
N GLU A 42 0.03 0.88 -24.67
CA GLU A 42 -0.64 -0.40 -24.79
C GLU A 42 0.30 -1.49 -24.29
N ALA A 43 -0.16 -2.27 -23.33
CA ALA A 43 0.58 -3.39 -22.78
C ALA A 43 -0.09 -4.72 -23.13
N ARG A 44 0.71 -5.72 -23.38
CA ARG A 44 0.22 -7.08 -23.60
C ARG A 44 0.35 -7.87 -22.30
N CYS A 45 -0.71 -8.59 -21.92
CA CYS A 45 -0.66 -9.53 -20.84
C CYS A 45 0.11 -10.79 -21.26
N LEU A 46 1.28 -11.02 -20.66
CA LEU A 46 2.10 -12.19 -20.99
C LEU A 46 1.69 -13.43 -20.21
N ARG A 47 1.26 -13.24 -18.96
CA ARG A 47 0.93 -14.32 -18.06
C ARG A 47 -0.01 -13.85 -16.97
N THR A 48 -0.94 -14.74 -16.60
CA THR A 48 -1.83 -14.58 -15.46
C THR A 48 -1.66 -15.77 -14.53
N TYR A 49 -1.47 -15.54 -13.23
CA TYR A 49 -1.38 -16.60 -12.24
C TYR A 49 -1.95 -16.15 -10.89
N THR A 50 -2.25 -17.10 -10.04
CA THR A 50 -2.79 -16.85 -8.71
C THR A 50 -1.82 -17.34 -7.64
N THR A 51 -1.70 -16.55 -6.56
CA THR A 51 -1.05 -16.99 -5.34
C THR A 51 -2.07 -17.13 -4.23
N THR A 52 -1.96 -18.22 -3.48
CA THR A 52 -2.85 -18.50 -2.37
C THR A 52 -2.05 -18.45 -1.08
N SER A 53 -2.48 -17.58 -0.15
CA SER A 53 -1.87 -17.45 1.17
C SER A 53 -2.89 -17.77 2.26
N GLY A 54 -2.45 -18.45 3.31
CA GLY A 54 -3.31 -18.90 4.41
C GLY A 54 -3.70 -20.38 4.29
N GLY A 55 -4.46 -20.91 5.24
CA GLY A 55 -4.94 -22.30 5.21
C GLY A 55 -4.33 -23.20 6.28
N GLY A 56 -3.75 -22.63 7.33
CA GLY A 56 -3.40 -23.38 8.56
C GLY A 56 -4.40 -23.11 9.68
N GLY A 57 -5.22 -24.07 10.06
CA GLY A 57 -6.19 -23.94 11.15
C GLY A 57 -7.40 -23.09 10.78
N ASN A 58 -7.79 -22.16 11.63
CA ASN A 58 -8.99 -21.32 11.51
C ASN A 58 -8.78 -20.02 10.73
N THR A 59 -7.76 -19.96 9.85
CA THR A 59 -7.43 -18.77 9.05
C THR A 59 -8.07 -18.81 7.67
N SER A 60 -8.62 -17.68 7.22
CA SER A 60 -9.17 -17.52 5.88
C SER A 60 -8.09 -17.65 4.80
N VAL A 61 -8.41 -18.36 3.73
CA VAL A 61 -7.58 -18.47 2.55
C VAL A 61 -7.75 -17.20 1.71
N HIS A 62 -6.67 -16.52 1.40
CA HIS A 62 -6.66 -15.36 0.52
C HIS A 62 -5.97 -15.71 -0.79
N THR A 63 -6.69 -15.54 -1.90
CA THR A 63 -6.14 -15.76 -3.24
C THR A 63 -5.94 -14.42 -3.92
N THR A 64 -4.71 -14.15 -4.35
CA THR A 64 -4.33 -12.94 -5.07
C THR A 64 -4.05 -13.29 -6.53
N LEU A 65 -4.67 -12.54 -7.45
CA LEU A 65 -4.45 -12.66 -8.89
C LEU A 65 -3.29 -11.74 -9.29
N HIS A 66 -2.36 -12.29 -10.07
CA HIS A 66 -1.19 -11.59 -10.59
C HIS A 66 -1.22 -11.57 -12.11
N HIS A 67 -0.90 -10.42 -12.69
CA HIS A 67 -0.75 -10.25 -14.12
C HIS A 67 0.65 -9.76 -14.43
N VAL A 68 1.29 -10.36 -15.41
CA VAL A 68 2.58 -9.90 -15.96
C VAL A 68 2.31 -9.21 -17.28
N TYR A 69 2.62 -7.94 -17.36
CA TYR A 69 2.43 -7.10 -18.54
C TYR A 69 3.77 -6.71 -19.18
N GLU A 70 3.75 -6.55 -20.49
CA GLU A 70 4.86 -6.03 -21.27
C GLU A 70 4.38 -4.90 -22.16
N TYR A 71 5.08 -3.78 -22.16
CA TYR A 71 4.76 -2.65 -23.01
C TYR A 71 6.02 -1.96 -23.51
N ALA A 72 5.88 -1.20 -24.61
CA ALA A 72 6.95 -0.38 -25.17
C ALA A 72 6.78 1.06 -24.70
N THR A 73 7.86 1.66 -24.21
CA THR A 73 7.90 3.10 -23.92
C THR A 73 7.96 3.92 -25.20
N ARG A 74 7.70 5.22 -25.14
CA ARG A 74 7.87 6.13 -26.30
C ARG A 74 9.28 6.11 -26.87
N GLU A 75 10.27 5.79 -26.07
CA GLU A 75 11.69 5.69 -26.46
C GLU A 75 12.03 4.33 -27.09
N GLY A 76 11.04 3.45 -27.28
CA GLY A 76 11.22 2.12 -27.88
C GLY A 76 11.78 1.06 -26.92
N ARG A 77 11.90 1.35 -25.62
CA ARG A 77 12.33 0.37 -24.63
C ARG A 77 11.15 -0.53 -24.23
N THR A 78 11.36 -1.84 -24.28
CA THR A 78 10.40 -2.81 -23.79
C THR A 78 10.56 -2.99 -22.30
N ILE A 79 9.49 -2.74 -21.56
CA ILE A 79 9.43 -2.85 -20.10
C ILE A 79 8.43 -3.92 -19.72
N ARG A 80 8.81 -4.75 -18.75
CA ARG A 80 7.96 -5.78 -18.17
C ARG A 80 7.72 -5.46 -16.71
N PHE A 81 6.48 -5.54 -16.26
CA PHE A 81 6.10 -5.33 -14.86
C PHE A 81 5.01 -6.32 -14.44
N GLU A 82 4.91 -6.52 -13.15
CA GLU A 82 3.91 -7.38 -12.52
C GLU A 82 2.96 -6.52 -11.68
N GLU A 83 1.68 -6.83 -11.76
CA GLU A 83 0.62 -6.14 -11.03
C GLU A 83 -0.28 -7.13 -10.30
N GLU A 84 -0.54 -6.86 -9.03
CA GLU A 84 -1.42 -7.64 -8.17
C GLU A 84 -2.84 -7.05 -8.15
N GLY A 85 -3.83 -7.93 -8.08
CA GLY A 85 -5.23 -7.52 -7.90
C GLY A 85 -5.87 -6.94 -9.17
N GLY A 86 -5.36 -7.27 -10.34
CA GLY A 86 -5.94 -6.90 -11.63
C GLY A 86 -7.31 -7.52 -11.88
N SER A 87 -7.96 -7.09 -12.95
CA SER A 87 -9.26 -7.63 -13.36
C SER A 87 -9.16 -9.11 -13.75
N GLY A 88 -10.01 -9.96 -13.19
CA GLY A 88 -10.11 -11.38 -13.57
C GLY A 88 -10.56 -11.63 -15.01
N THR A 89 -10.94 -10.57 -15.74
CA THR A 89 -11.35 -10.64 -17.16
C THR A 89 -10.18 -10.51 -18.13
N VAL A 90 -9.00 -10.11 -17.65
CA VAL A 90 -7.80 -9.99 -18.48
C VAL A 90 -7.10 -11.34 -18.55
N LEU A 91 -6.97 -11.87 -19.76
CA LEU A 91 -6.34 -13.15 -20.05
C LEU A 91 -4.97 -12.97 -20.71
N GLU A 92 -4.21 -14.06 -20.77
CA GLU A 92 -2.94 -14.10 -21.50
C GLU A 92 -3.15 -13.77 -22.97
N GLY A 93 -2.35 -12.83 -23.47
CA GLY A 93 -2.44 -12.34 -24.85
C GLY A 93 -3.31 -11.09 -25.03
N ASP A 94 -4.10 -10.71 -24.03
CA ASP A 94 -4.93 -9.50 -24.10
C ASP A 94 -4.09 -8.23 -24.04
N PHE A 95 -4.60 -7.19 -24.69
CA PHE A 95 -4.03 -5.85 -24.65
C PHE A 95 -4.80 -4.97 -23.68
N VAL A 96 -4.07 -4.26 -22.83
CA VAL A 96 -4.63 -3.33 -21.86
C VAL A 96 -3.90 -1.99 -21.94
N THR A 97 -4.60 -0.91 -21.63
CA THR A 97 -3.97 0.41 -21.54
C THR A 97 -3.33 0.56 -20.17
N VAL A 98 -2.03 0.80 -20.18
CA VAL A 98 -1.25 1.06 -18.96
C VAL A 98 -0.82 2.52 -18.90
N ARG A 99 -0.61 3.02 -17.70
CA ARG A 99 -0.01 4.33 -17.44
C ARG A 99 1.34 4.15 -16.79
N TYR A 100 2.33 4.92 -17.25
CA TYR A 100 3.69 4.88 -16.72
C TYR A 100 4.29 6.28 -16.62
N LEU A 101 5.26 6.44 -15.75
CA LEU A 101 6.06 7.66 -15.65
C LEU A 101 7.33 7.50 -16.49
N PRO A 102 7.69 8.48 -17.34
CA PRO A 102 8.94 8.43 -18.14
C PRO A 102 10.18 8.23 -17.27
N ASP A 103 10.21 8.89 -16.10
CA ASP A 103 11.34 8.82 -15.17
C ASP A 103 11.43 7.47 -14.44
N HIS A 104 10.31 6.76 -14.33
CA HIS A 104 10.20 5.49 -13.62
C HIS A 104 9.31 4.51 -14.38
N PRO A 105 9.74 3.99 -15.54
CA PRO A 105 8.91 3.14 -16.39
C PRO A 105 8.50 1.82 -15.75
N HIS A 106 9.25 1.34 -14.76
CA HIS A 106 8.88 0.13 -14.00
C HIS A 106 7.68 0.33 -13.06
N LEU A 107 7.28 1.58 -12.82
CA LEU A 107 6.09 1.92 -12.02
C LEU A 107 4.85 2.10 -12.91
N ALA A 108 4.66 1.22 -13.86
CA ALA A 108 3.46 1.20 -14.69
C ALA A 108 2.30 0.53 -13.98
N THR A 109 1.07 0.93 -14.32
CA THR A 109 -0.15 0.32 -13.78
C THR A 109 -1.24 0.24 -14.85
N ALA A 110 -1.92 -0.89 -14.92
CA ALA A 110 -3.12 -1.10 -15.73
C ALA A 110 -4.41 -0.86 -14.91
N LEU A 111 -4.30 -0.81 -13.57
CA LEU A 111 -5.45 -0.61 -12.69
C LEU A 111 -5.95 0.83 -12.77
N PRO A 112 -7.26 1.03 -13.07
CA PRO A 112 -7.85 2.35 -12.93
C PRO A 112 -7.77 2.81 -11.47
N PRO A 113 -7.53 4.12 -11.22
CA PRO A 113 -7.53 4.62 -9.86
C PRO A 113 -8.96 4.49 -9.31
N SER A 114 -9.22 3.46 -8.57
CA SER A 114 -10.41 3.40 -7.73
C SER A 114 -10.21 4.40 -6.59
N ARG A 115 -10.34 5.71 -6.92
CA ARG A 115 -10.13 6.80 -5.95
C ARG A 115 -10.92 6.56 -4.66
N GLY A 116 -12.15 6.04 -4.78
CA GLY A 116 -12.97 5.68 -3.62
C GLY A 116 -12.38 4.56 -2.78
N LYS A 117 -11.90 3.49 -3.39
CA LYS A 117 -11.34 2.34 -2.66
C LYS A 117 -10.00 2.65 -2.01
N LEU A 118 -9.10 3.34 -2.74
CA LEU A 118 -7.80 3.76 -2.21
C LEU A 118 -7.95 4.79 -1.07
N VAL A 119 -8.87 5.77 -1.22
CA VAL A 119 -9.13 6.77 -0.19
C VAL A 119 -9.81 6.12 1.02
N PHE A 120 -10.73 5.20 0.82
CA PHE A 120 -11.43 4.53 1.91
C PHE A 120 -10.51 3.59 2.69
N GLU A 121 -9.76 2.72 2.01
CA GLU A 121 -8.83 1.79 2.68
C GLU A 121 -7.69 2.54 3.39
N SER A 122 -7.05 3.49 2.72
CA SER A 122 -5.97 4.28 3.32
C SER A 122 -6.47 5.24 4.39
N GLY A 123 -7.63 5.86 4.19
CA GLY A 123 -8.24 6.80 5.12
C GLY A 123 -8.72 6.13 6.40
N CYS A 124 -9.40 5.00 6.28
CA CYS A 124 -9.88 4.22 7.43
C CYS A 124 -8.70 3.72 8.28
N LEU A 125 -7.65 3.22 7.64
CA LEU A 125 -6.46 2.73 8.33
C LEU A 125 -5.67 3.87 9.00
N LEU A 126 -5.54 5.02 8.35
CA LEU A 126 -4.93 6.22 8.93
C LEU A 126 -5.75 6.77 10.11
N ALA A 127 -7.09 6.78 10.02
CA ALA A 127 -7.96 7.18 11.11
C ALA A 127 -7.80 6.24 12.32
N PHE A 128 -7.76 4.94 12.08
CA PHE A 128 -7.54 3.94 13.13
C PHE A 128 -6.18 4.11 13.81
N LEU A 129 -5.11 4.29 13.03
CA LEU A 129 -3.77 4.58 13.55
C LEU A 129 -3.75 5.89 14.37
N GLY A 130 -4.45 6.92 13.90
CA GLY A 130 -4.59 8.20 14.60
C GLY A 130 -5.26 8.05 15.98
N VAL A 131 -6.34 7.27 16.06
CA VAL A 131 -7.03 6.99 17.35
C VAL A 131 -6.10 6.29 18.34
N ILE A 132 -5.33 5.29 17.89
CA ILE A 132 -4.38 4.58 18.75
C ILE A 132 -3.27 5.53 19.25
N ILE A 133 -2.74 6.38 18.38
CA ILE A 133 -1.72 7.37 18.76
C ILE A 133 -2.26 8.33 19.85
N VAL A 134 -3.47 8.86 19.64
CA VAL A 134 -4.12 9.74 20.64
C VAL A 134 -4.31 9.01 21.97
N PHE A 135 -4.77 7.75 21.93
CA PHE A 135 -4.92 6.95 23.14
C PHE A 135 -3.58 6.74 23.87
N CYS A 136 -2.50 6.44 23.15
CA CYS A 136 -1.15 6.32 23.73
C CYS A 136 -0.66 7.62 24.37
N LEU A 137 -0.94 8.78 23.74
CA LEU A 137 -0.55 10.08 24.26
C LEU A 137 -1.34 10.43 25.54
N VAL A 138 -2.64 10.18 25.56
CA VAL A 138 -3.47 10.36 26.77
C VAL A 138 -2.99 9.45 27.88
N PHE A 139 -2.71 8.20 27.60
CA PHE A 139 -2.17 7.25 28.56
C PHE A 139 -0.84 7.73 29.18
N MET A 140 0.09 8.21 28.34
CA MET A 140 1.37 8.77 28.82
C MET A 140 1.16 10.01 29.70
N ALA A 141 0.21 10.90 29.32
CA ALA A 141 -0.10 12.09 30.10
C ALA A 141 -0.69 11.75 31.48
N VAL A 142 -1.60 10.80 31.53
CA VAL A 142 -2.19 10.32 32.81
C VAL A 142 -1.12 9.64 33.69
N ALA A 143 -0.29 8.77 33.09
CA ALA A 143 0.81 8.14 33.82
C ALA A 143 1.78 9.19 34.39
N HIS A 144 2.10 10.22 33.60
CA HIS A 144 2.99 11.30 34.05
C HIS A 144 2.38 12.06 35.24
N MET A 145 1.07 12.37 35.21
CA MET A 145 0.41 13.03 36.35
C MET A 145 0.42 12.16 37.59
N MET A 146 0.15 10.87 37.47
CA MET A 146 0.16 9.94 38.61
C MET A 146 1.55 9.80 39.26
N PHE A 147 2.61 9.79 38.47
CA PHE A 147 3.98 9.72 38.99
C PHE A 147 4.51 11.08 39.48
N ALA A 148 3.97 12.20 39.03
CA ALA A 148 4.34 13.52 39.48
C ALA A 148 3.71 13.89 40.88
N GLU A 149 2.61 13.23 41.27
CA GLU A 149 1.95 13.41 42.57
C GLU A 149 2.41 12.37 43.62
N ALA A 150 3.18 11.36 43.20
CA ALA A 150 3.73 10.36 44.11
C ALA A 150 5.14 10.73 44.59
#